data_e9b8ecf17a88c6b8527b53b3db07b8ba
#
_entry.id   e9b8ecf17a88c6b8527b53b3db07b8ba
#
_cell.length_a   1.000
_cell.length_b   1.000
_cell.length_c   1.000
_cell.angle_alpha   90.00
_cell.angle_beta   90.00
_cell.angle_gamma   90.00
#
_symmetry.space_group_name_H-M   'P 1'
#
loop_
_entity.id
_entity.type
_entity.pdbx_description
1 polymer ?
#
loop_
_entity_poly.entity_id
_entity_poly.type
_entity_poly.pdbx_seq_one_letter_code
_entity_poly.pdbx_strand_id
1 'polypeptide(L)'
;MRRILDGCDDFEDVLVGNEIFEARTRGVGIIPAELGAAYGVSGANLRASGVDWDLRRDGRPYLAYPELDFKVWTHPDGDSFARYWVRLQETRESARMVLQLLDGLPSGPIMAKVPRIIKVPEGECWVETENPLGQMGYYVISKGATGPFRVKIRSASFSNVSILPWLLRGVYVPDVITILASLYFILGDIDR
;
A
#
# COMPACT_ATOMS: atom_id res chain seq x y z
N MET A 1 13.62 -1.51 -14.85
CA MET A 1 12.74 -0.36 -14.63
C MET A 1 12.08 0.16 -15.91
N ARG A 2 12.80 0.44 -17.02
CA ARG A 2 12.17 0.91 -18.28
C ARG A 2 11.03 0.02 -18.77
N ARG A 3 11.23 -1.31 -18.84
CA ARG A 3 10.16 -2.25 -19.21
C ARG A 3 8.92 -2.21 -18.31
N ILE A 4 9.06 -1.80 -17.05
CA ILE A 4 7.91 -1.62 -16.14
C ILE A 4 7.14 -0.36 -16.52
N LEU A 5 7.84 0.71 -16.86
CA LEU A 5 7.22 1.95 -17.33
C LEU A 5 6.48 1.72 -18.65
N ASP A 6 7.13 1.06 -19.62
CA ASP A 6 6.51 0.69 -20.91
C ASP A 6 5.24 -0.16 -20.67
N GLY A 7 5.32 -1.16 -19.79
CA GLY A 7 4.16 -1.99 -19.42
C GLY A 7 3.03 -1.23 -18.72
N CYS A 8 3.34 -0.17 -17.96
CA CYS A 8 2.30 0.70 -17.40
C CYS A 8 1.59 1.50 -18.49
N ASP A 9 2.30 1.91 -19.52
CA ASP A 9 1.72 2.62 -20.67
C ASP A 9 0.83 1.67 -21.47
N ASP A 10 1.28 0.42 -21.73
CA ASP A 10 0.45 -0.62 -22.37
C ASP A 10 -0.84 -0.89 -21.59
N PHE A 11 -0.79 -0.97 -20.24
CA PHE A 11 -1.98 -1.15 -19.41
C PHE A 11 -2.93 0.04 -19.48
N GLU A 12 -2.42 1.25 -19.52
CA GLU A 12 -3.25 2.44 -19.64
C GLU A 12 -3.94 2.47 -21.01
N ASP A 13 -3.20 2.22 -22.08
CA ASP A 13 -3.74 2.22 -23.45
C ASP A 13 -4.83 1.16 -23.68
N VAL A 14 -4.73 -0.01 -23.05
CA VAL A 14 -5.69 -1.10 -23.19
C VAL A 14 -6.95 -0.91 -22.33
N LEU A 15 -6.80 -0.33 -21.13
CA LEU A 15 -7.87 -0.30 -20.14
C LEU A 15 -8.56 1.06 -20.02
N VAL A 16 -7.82 2.16 -20.13
CA VAL A 16 -8.41 3.52 -20.06
C VAL A 16 -9.08 3.83 -21.39
N GLY A 17 -10.37 4.20 -21.34
CA GLY A 17 -11.19 4.39 -22.55
C GLY A 17 -11.82 3.09 -23.08
N ASN A 18 -11.56 1.94 -22.46
CA ASN A 18 -12.29 0.71 -22.78
C ASN A 18 -13.68 0.76 -22.13
N GLU A 19 -14.73 0.81 -22.95
CA GLU A 19 -16.12 0.97 -22.49
C GLU A 19 -16.55 -0.11 -21.48
N ILE A 20 -16.14 -1.37 -21.69
CA ILE A 20 -16.49 -2.49 -20.80
C ILE A 20 -15.79 -2.34 -19.46
N PHE A 21 -14.49 -2.02 -19.47
CA PHE A 21 -13.72 -1.83 -18.26
C PHE A 21 -14.25 -0.64 -17.45
N GLU A 22 -14.49 0.48 -18.09
CA GLU A 22 -15.02 1.69 -17.42
C GLU A 22 -16.44 1.45 -16.88
N ALA A 23 -17.33 0.84 -17.63
CA ALA A 23 -18.68 0.53 -17.17
C ALA A 23 -18.71 -0.44 -15.96
N ARG A 24 -17.67 -1.28 -15.81
CA ARG A 24 -17.55 -2.24 -14.70
C ARG A 24 -16.76 -1.73 -13.49
N THR A 25 -16.11 -0.57 -13.60
CA THR A 25 -15.24 -0.04 -12.56
C THR A 25 -15.60 1.36 -12.08
N ARG A 26 -16.12 2.22 -12.98
CA ARG A 26 -16.54 3.58 -12.59
C ARG A 26 -17.87 3.54 -11.83
N GLY A 27 -17.90 4.25 -10.70
CA GLY A 27 -19.05 4.27 -9.81
C GLY A 27 -19.30 2.97 -9.04
N VAL A 28 -18.45 1.96 -9.20
CA VAL A 28 -18.59 0.65 -8.56
C VAL A 28 -17.68 0.56 -7.32
N GLY A 29 -18.27 0.22 -6.17
CA GLY A 29 -17.54 0.03 -4.92
C GLY A 29 -16.90 1.30 -4.39
N ILE A 30 -17.64 2.40 -4.34
CA ILE A 30 -17.17 3.70 -3.85
C ILE A 30 -16.86 3.64 -2.36
N ILE A 31 -15.68 4.09 -1.98
CA ILE A 31 -15.24 4.28 -0.58
C ILE A 31 -15.23 5.77 -0.28
N PRO A 32 -16.19 6.30 0.47
CA PRO A 32 -16.09 7.67 0.97
C PRO A 32 -14.87 7.84 1.88
N ALA A 33 -14.13 8.94 1.76
CA ALA A 33 -12.88 9.17 2.49
C ALA A 33 -13.02 9.00 4.01
N GLU A 34 -14.06 9.60 4.59
CA GLU A 34 -14.33 9.52 6.03
C GLU A 34 -14.62 8.09 6.48
N LEU A 35 -15.43 7.36 5.70
CA LEU A 35 -15.75 5.97 6.00
C LEU A 35 -14.51 5.08 5.86
N GLY A 36 -13.70 5.28 4.81
CA GLY A 36 -12.45 4.59 4.63
C GLY A 36 -11.50 4.77 5.82
N ALA A 37 -11.34 6.01 6.28
CA ALA A 37 -10.55 6.33 7.46
C ALA A 37 -11.10 5.66 8.73
N ALA A 38 -12.42 5.67 8.94
CA ALA A 38 -13.08 5.05 10.10
C ALA A 38 -12.86 3.52 10.14
N TYR A 39 -12.81 2.85 8.98
CA TYR A 39 -12.50 1.41 8.88
C TYR A 39 -10.99 1.11 8.90
N GLY A 40 -10.13 2.14 8.96
CA GLY A 40 -8.69 2.00 8.93
C GLY A 40 -8.14 1.60 7.56
N VAL A 41 -8.88 1.88 6.48
CA VAL A 41 -8.38 1.73 5.11
C VAL A 41 -7.16 2.63 4.93
N SER A 42 -6.15 2.17 4.21
CA SER A 42 -4.89 2.89 4.03
C SER A 42 -4.28 2.64 2.64
N GLY A 43 -3.20 3.34 2.35
CA GLY A 43 -2.46 3.19 1.11
C GLY A 43 -3.26 3.64 -0.11
N ALA A 44 -3.00 3.01 -1.25
CA ALA A 44 -3.64 3.33 -2.52
C ALA A 44 -5.18 3.30 -2.47
N ASN A 45 -5.77 2.47 -1.60
CA ASN A 45 -7.22 2.40 -1.44
C ASN A 45 -7.80 3.70 -0.85
N LEU A 46 -7.13 4.28 0.14
CA LEU A 46 -7.57 5.53 0.75
C LEU A 46 -7.20 6.74 -0.12
N ARG A 47 -6.03 6.71 -0.76
CA ARG A 47 -5.61 7.73 -1.74
C ARG A 47 -6.53 7.80 -2.94
N ALA A 48 -7.11 6.66 -3.36
CA ALA A 48 -8.15 6.62 -4.39
C ALA A 48 -9.46 7.30 -3.97
N SER A 49 -9.63 7.62 -2.70
CA SER A 49 -10.77 8.39 -2.15
C SER A 49 -10.40 9.86 -1.88
N GLY A 50 -9.32 10.36 -2.46
CA GLY A 50 -8.90 11.76 -2.37
C GLY A 50 -8.06 12.12 -1.14
N VAL A 51 -7.71 11.18 -0.28
CA VAL A 51 -6.90 11.46 0.91
C VAL A 51 -5.42 11.50 0.53
N ASP A 52 -4.85 12.69 0.56
CA ASP A 52 -3.42 12.92 0.26
C ASP A 52 -2.57 12.63 1.51
N TRP A 53 -2.34 11.35 1.76
CA TRP A 53 -1.51 10.89 2.86
C TRP A 53 -0.71 9.63 2.51
N ASP A 54 0.59 9.66 2.80
CA ASP A 54 1.52 8.57 2.54
C ASP A 54 2.61 8.53 3.62
N LEU A 55 2.77 7.38 4.28
CA LEU A 55 3.77 7.23 5.36
C LEU A 55 5.21 7.47 4.92
N ARG A 56 5.51 7.28 3.64
CA ARG A 56 6.85 7.52 3.09
C ARG A 56 7.20 9.01 3.08
N ARG A 57 6.18 9.89 2.96
CA ARG A 57 6.31 11.36 2.95
C ARG A 57 5.92 11.97 4.29
N ASP A 58 4.77 11.57 4.85
CA ASP A 58 4.09 12.26 5.96
C ASP A 58 4.35 11.60 7.31
N GLY A 59 4.93 10.38 7.32
CA GLY A 59 5.27 9.65 8.52
C GLY A 59 6.63 10.05 9.11
N ARG A 60 7.11 9.24 10.06
CA ARG A 60 8.47 9.40 10.56
C ARG A 60 9.46 9.04 9.45
N PRO A 61 10.49 9.87 9.22
CA PRO A 61 11.50 9.58 8.20
C PRO A 61 12.11 8.18 8.41
N TYR A 62 12.16 7.38 7.36
CA TYR A 62 12.79 6.07 7.40
C TYR A 62 13.42 5.73 6.04
N LEU A 63 14.50 4.93 6.07
CA LEU A 63 15.29 4.56 4.90
C LEU A 63 15.74 5.80 4.10
N ALA A 64 15.75 5.72 2.78
CA ALA A 64 16.15 6.80 1.89
C ALA A 64 14.98 7.67 1.41
N TYR A 65 13.74 7.45 1.87
CA TYR A 65 12.59 8.22 1.38
C TYR A 65 12.72 9.74 1.51
N PRO A 66 13.32 10.30 2.58
CA PRO A 66 13.51 11.74 2.70
C PRO A 66 14.44 12.35 1.63
N GLU A 67 15.24 11.52 0.97
CA GLU A 67 16.22 11.92 -0.05
C GLU A 67 15.65 11.79 -1.47
N LEU A 68 14.46 11.18 -1.62
CA LEU A 68 13.86 10.92 -2.91
C LEU A 68 12.82 11.97 -3.28
N ASP A 69 12.84 12.36 -4.55
CA ASP A 69 11.78 13.16 -5.14
C ASP A 69 10.71 12.23 -5.71
N PHE A 70 9.51 12.24 -5.11
CA PHE A 70 8.38 11.43 -5.56
C PHE A 70 7.05 12.11 -5.26
N LYS A 71 6.07 11.80 -6.08
CA LYS A 71 4.71 12.33 -5.98
C LYS A 71 3.78 11.31 -5.32
N VAL A 72 2.95 11.77 -4.39
CA VAL A 72 1.80 11.00 -3.87
C VAL A 72 0.62 11.20 -4.82
N TRP A 73 0.09 10.09 -5.33
CA TRP A 73 -1.00 10.10 -6.29
C TRP A 73 -2.34 9.87 -5.59
N THR A 74 -3.32 10.73 -5.89
CA THR A 74 -4.68 10.65 -5.36
C THR A 74 -5.71 10.71 -6.47
N HIS A 75 -6.91 10.17 -6.22
CA HIS A 75 -8.06 10.29 -7.10
C HIS A 75 -9.32 10.54 -6.27
N PRO A 76 -10.23 11.47 -6.64
CA PRO A 76 -11.34 11.84 -5.78
C PRO A 76 -12.52 10.87 -5.77
N ASP A 77 -12.67 10.02 -6.79
CA ASP A 77 -13.91 9.26 -7.04
C ASP A 77 -14.14 8.10 -6.06
N GLY A 78 -13.10 7.56 -5.44
CA GLY A 78 -13.19 6.49 -4.45
C GLY A 78 -13.65 5.13 -4.97
N ASP A 79 -13.89 4.98 -6.26
CA ASP A 79 -14.42 3.78 -6.91
C ASP A 79 -13.32 2.76 -7.31
N SER A 80 -13.73 1.68 -7.96
CA SER A 80 -12.79 0.64 -8.40
C SER A 80 -11.84 1.13 -9.49
N PHE A 81 -12.29 2.04 -10.36
CA PHE A 81 -11.44 2.68 -11.38
C PHE A 81 -10.37 3.56 -10.73
N ALA A 82 -10.75 4.38 -9.76
CA ALA A 82 -9.83 5.24 -9.03
C ALA A 82 -8.73 4.41 -8.34
N ARG A 83 -9.08 3.27 -7.73
CA ARG A 83 -8.11 2.36 -7.11
C ARG A 83 -7.15 1.73 -8.12
N TYR A 84 -7.64 1.36 -9.30
CA TYR A 84 -6.80 0.90 -10.39
C TYR A 84 -5.83 2.01 -10.84
N TRP A 85 -6.37 3.20 -11.14
CA TRP A 85 -5.59 4.33 -11.64
C TRP A 85 -4.49 4.77 -10.67
N VAL A 86 -4.81 4.93 -9.39
CA VAL A 86 -3.82 5.31 -8.36
C VAL A 86 -2.68 4.29 -8.32
N ARG A 87 -2.98 2.98 -8.33
CA ARG A 87 -1.92 1.94 -8.31
C ARG A 87 -1.05 1.95 -9.55
N LEU A 88 -1.63 2.22 -10.70
CA LEU A 88 -0.86 2.35 -11.93
C LEU A 88 0.13 3.52 -11.84
N GLN A 89 -0.32 4.67 -11.34
CA GLN A 89 0.54 5.84 -11.14
C GLN A 89 1.61 5.58 -10.06
N GLU A 90 1.25 4.93 -8.96
CA GLU A 90 2.21 4.56 -7.90
C GLU A 90 3.24 3.53 -8.38
N THR A 91 2.87 2.64 -9.30
CA THR A 91 3.82 1.71 -9.93
C THR A 91 4.85 2.47 -10.77
N ARG A 92 4.41 3.46 -11.55
CA ARG A 92 5.31 4.34 -12.31
C ARG A 92 6.23 5.12 -11.37
N GLU A 93 5.67 5.68 -10.31
CA GLU A 93 6.43 6.45 -9.33
C GLU A 93 7.47 5.58 -8.61
N SER A 94 7.08 4.36 -8.22
CA SER A 94 8.01 3.40 -7.62
C SER A 94 9.17 3.03 -8.55
N ALA A 95 8.89 2.87 -9.85
CA ALA A 95 9.94 2.64 -10.84
C ALA A 95 10.91 3.82 -10.97
N ARG A 96 10.41 5.06 -10.89
CA ARG A 96 11.23 6.28 -10.89
C ARG A 96 12.09 6.39 -9.63
N MET A 97 11.51 6.12 -8.45
CA MET A 97 12.26 6.10 -7.18
C MET A 97 13.39 5.07 -7.22
N VAL A 98 13.16 3.89 -7.79
CA VAL A 98 14.24 2.88 -7.94
C VAL A 98 15.34 3.38 -8.86
N LEU A 99 15.04 4.11 -9.93
CA LEU A 99 16.06 4.71 -10.80
C LEU A 99 16.89 5.74 -10.03
N GLN A 100 16.26 6.63 -9.25
CA GLN A 100 16.98 7.60 -8.40
C GLN A 100 17.91 6.89 -7.40
N LEU A 101 17.44 5.82 -6.75
CA LEU A 101 18.26 5.06 -5.81
C LEU A 101 19.45 4.36 -6.47
N LEU A 102 19.28 3.87 -7.69
CA LEU A 102 20.38 3.23 -8.44
C LEU A 102 21.44 4.24 -8.86
N ASP A 103 21.04 5.44 -9.26
CA ASP A 103 21.96 6.51 -9.62
C ASP A 103 22.75 7.05 -8.41
N GLY A 104 22.13 7.05 -7.23
CA GLY A 104 22.72 7.51 -5.97
C GLY A 104 23.33 6.39 -5.07
N LEU A 105 23.42 5.14 -5.56
CA LEU A 105 23.83 4.02 -4.73
C LEU A 105 25.30 4.15 -4.27
N PRO A 106 25.57 4.27 -2.94
CA PRO A 106 26.93 4.41 -2.45
C PRO A 106 27.73 3.14 -2.63
N SER A 107 29.02 3.29 -2.92
CA SER A 107 29.96 2.16 -2.90
C SER A 107 30.28 1.76 -1.45
N GLY A 108 30.48 0.47 -1.20
CA GLY A 108 30.87 -0.01 0.12
C GLY A 108 30.38 -1.43 0.43
N PRO A 109 30.52 -1.87 1.69
CA PRO A 109 30.06 -3.18 2.12
C PRO A 109 28.52 -3.22 2.10
N ILE A 110 27.96 -4.27 1.53
CA ILE A 110 26.51 -4.49 1.40
C ILE A 110 25.88 -5.11 2.65
N MET A 111 26.69 -5.50 3.64
CA MET A 111 26.24 -6.14 4.87
C MET A 111 27.05 -5.68 6.07
N ALA A 112 26.37 -5.31 7.12
CA ALA A 112 27.00 -5.01 8.42
C ALA A 112 27.35 -6.30 9.17
N LYS A 113 28.36 -6.24 10.04
CA LYS A 113 28.66 -7.33 10.99
C LYS A 113 27.60 -7.31 12.09
N VAL A 114 26.78 -8.34 12.14
CA VAL A 114 25.75 -8.53 13.19
C VAL A 114 26.08 -9.78 14.01
N PRO A 115 25.79 -9.81 15.31
CA PRO A 115 25.96 -11.00 16.13
C PRO A 115 25.01 -12.11 15.66
N ARG A 116 25.46 -13.37 15.73
CA ARG A 116 24.64 -14.53 15.35
C ARG A 116 23.35 -14.67 16.17
N ILE A 117 23.40 -14.24 17.42
CA ILE A 117 22.26 -14.23 18.33
C ILE A 117 22.04 -12.78 18.76
N ILE A 118 20.87 -12.24 18.46
CA ILE A 118 20.46 -10.90 18.86
C ILE A 118 19.56 -11.03 20.07
N LYS A 119 19.97 -10.39 21.19
CA LYS A 119 19.14 -10.22 22.38
C LYS A 119 18.70 -8.76 22.42
N VAL A 120 17.41 -8.53 22.28
CA VAL A 120 16.85 -7.20 22.38
C VAL A 120 16.66 -6.86 23.86
N PRO A 121 17.08 -5.67 24.34
CA PRO A 121 16.85 -5.27 25.72
C PRO A 121 15.36 -5.26 26.06
N GLU A 122 15.04 -5.26 27.35
CA GLU A 122 13.65 -5.11 27.81
C GLU A 122 13.09 -3.77 27.38
N GLY A 123 11.86 -3.79 26.83
CA GLY A 123 11.19 -2.60 26.33
C GLY A 123 10.11 -2.94 25.30
N GLU A 124 9.50 -1.90 24.78
CA GLU A 124 8.49 -2.01 23.75
C GLU A 124 8.73 -1.00 22.62
N CYS A 125 8.31 -1.36 21.42
CA CYS A 125 8.49 -0.53 20.23
C CYS A 125 7.31 -0.70 19.28
N TRP A 126 6.84 0.41 18.72
CA TRP A 126 5.95 0.45 17.57
C TRP A 126 6.70 1.03 16.37
N VAL A 127 6.67 0.29 15.27
CA VAL A 127 7.21 0.73 13.98
C VAL A 127 6.18 0.52 12.91
N GLU A 128 5.98 1.51 12.07
CA GLU A 128 5.09 1.45 10.92
C GLU A 128 5.80 1.88 9.64
N THR A 129 5.38 1.28 8.53
CA THR A 129 5.90 1.54 7.19
C THR A 129 4.77 1.49 6.18
N GLU A 130 4.94 2.20 5.07
CA GLU A 130 4.08 2.01 3.91
C GLU A 130 4.54 0.76 3.15
N ASN A 131 3.64 -0.21 2.97
CA ASN A 131 3.85 -1.32 2.05
C ASN A 131 2.98 -1.12 0.79
N PRO A 132 3.11 -1.94 -0.27
CA PRO A 132 2.32 -1.78 -1.50
C PRO A 132 0.79 -1.79 -1.30
N LEU A 133 0.32 -2.32 -0.17
CA LEU A 133 -1.10 -2.44 0.17
C LEU A 133 -1.57 -1.33 1.13
N GLY A 134 -0.65 -0.59 1.72
CA GLY A 134 -0.90 0.50 2.65
C GLY A 134 -0.10 0.40 3.94
N GLN A 135 -0.61 0.96 5.01
CA GLN A 135 0.07 1.02 6.30
C GLN A 135 0.22 -0.35 6.94
N MET A 136 1.45 -0.77 7.17
CA MET A 136 1.83 -1.96 7.93
C MET A 136 2.53 -1.56 9.21
N GLY A 137 2.20 -2.20 10.34
CA GLY A 137 2.79 -1.85 11.62
C GLY A 137 3.10 -3.08 12.48
N TYR A 138 4.19 -2.98 13.24
CA TYR A 138 4.62 -3.98 14.22
C TYR A 138 4.75 -3.35 15.60
N TYR A 139 4.00 -3.87 16.54
CA TYR A 139 4.19 -3.60 17.97
C TYR A 139 4.87 -4.80 18.63
N VAL A 140 6.04 -4.58 19.19
CA VAL A 140 6.88 -5.65 19.73
C VAL A 140 7.20 -5.34 21.19
N ILE A 141 7.01 -6.33 22.06
CA ILE A 141 7.44 -6.30 23.48
C ILE A 141 8.58 -7.29 23.65
N SER A 142 9.69 -6.82 24.21
CA SER A 142 10.86 -7.62 24.60
C SER A 142 10.99 -7.70 26.11
N LYS A 143 11.38 -8.88 26.62
CA LYS A 143 11.79 -9.13 28.01
C LYS A 143 13.26 -9.56 28.14
N GLY A 144 14.12 -9.09 27.21
CA GLY A 144 15.55 -9.40 27.23
C GLY A 144 15.92 -10.80 26.74
N ALA A 145 14.98 -11.56 26.18
CA ALA A 145 15.22 -12.87 25.58
C ALA A 145 15.64 -12.77 24.10
N THR A 146 15.95 -13.91 23.50
CA THR A 146 16.30 -14.01 22.06
C THR A 146 15.08 -13.90 21.13
N GLY A 147 13.88 -14.10 21.65
CA GLY A 147 12.62 -13.93 20.94
C GLY A 147 11.75 -12.87 21.59
N PRO A 148 10.82 -12.29 20.86
CA PRO A 148 9.88 -11.32 21.41
C PRO A 148 8.95 -11.99 22.43
N PHE A 149 8.58 -11.26 23.49
CA PHE A 149 7.58 -11.72 24.46
C PHE A 149 6.17 -11.64 23.83
N ARG A 150 5.91 -10.60 23.07
CA ARG A 150 4.65 -10.41 22.32
C ARG A 150 4.90 -9.61 21.05
N VAL A 151 4.20 -10.00 19.98
CA VAL A 151 4.13 -9.24 18.74
C VAL A 151 2.68 -9.03 18.38
N LYS A 152 2.32 -7.81 18.00
CA LYS A 152 1.06 -7.49 17.32
C LYS A 152 1.37 -6.89 15.97
N ILE A 153 0.75 -7.43 14.94
CA ILE A 153 0.91 -6.97 13.55
C ILE A 153 -0.36 -6.24 13.13
N ARG A 154 -0.21 -5.01 12.61
CA ARG A 154 -1.23 -4.32 11.86
C ARG A 154 -1.01 -4.63 10.38
N SER A 155 -1.91 -5.40 9.80
CA SER A 155 -1.88 -5.71 8.38
C SER A 155 -2.64 -4.64 7.59
N ALA A 156 -2.10 -4.24 6.46
CA ALA A 156 -2.78 -3.33 5.54
C ALA A 156 -3.99 -4.03 4.88
N SER A 157 -3.82 -5.25 4.38
CA SER A 157 -4.89 -6.00 3.71
C SER A 157 -6.06 -6.30 4.63
N PHE A 158 -5.80 -6.71 5.88
CA PHE A 158 -6.86 -6.98 6.85
C PHE A 158 -7.74 -5.74 7.09
N SER A 159 -7.10 -4.57 7.30
CA SER A 159 -7.80 -3.31 7.48
C SER A 159 -8.58 -2.90 6.22
N ASN A 160 -7.97 -3.04 5.04
CA ASN A 160 -8.60 -2.68 3.77
C ASN A 160 -9.83 -3.56 3.44
N VAL A 161 -9.79 -4.85 3.78
CA VAL A 161 -10.89 -5.79 3.53
C VAL A 161 -12.03 -5.62 4.54
N SER A 162 -11.76 -5.07 5.72
CA SER A 162 -12.79 -4.88 6.76
C SER A 162 -13.99 -4.03 6.31
N ILE A 163 -13.84 -3.20 5.28
CA ILE A 163 -14.91 -2.37 4.71
C ILE A 163 -15.86 -3.15 3.77
N LEU A 164 -15.53 -4.38 3.37
CA LEU A 164 -16.32 -5.17 2.42
C LEU A 164 -17.79 -5.30 2.77
N PRO A 165 -18.19 -5.57 4.03
CA PRO A 165 -19.61 -5.67 4.38
C PRO A 165 -20.42 -4.42 4.04
N TRP A 166 -19.76 -3.26 4.00
CA TRP A 166 -20.38 -2.01 3.58
C TRP A 166 -20.40 -1.89 2.04
N LEU A 167 -19.29 -2.19 1.37
CA LEU A 167 -19.14 -2.06 -0.08
C LEU A 167 -20.05 -3.01 -0.88
N LEU A 168 -20.39 -4.16 -0.32
CA LEU A 168 -21.20 -5.18 -1.01
C LEU A 168 -22.72 -4.98 -0.85
N ARG A 169 -23.17 -3.93 -0.17
CA ARG A 169 -24.60 -3.66 0.00
C ARG A 169 -25.18 -3.06 -1.28
N GLY A 170 -26.20 -3.72 -1.83
CA GLY A 170 -26.96 -3.19 -2.98
C GLY A 170 -26.22 -3.26 -4.32
N VAL A 171 -25.10 -3.98 -4.40
CA VAL A 171 -24.35 -4.17 -5.65
C VAL A 171 -24.84 -5.39 -6.42
N TYR A 172 -24.61 -5.41 -7.73
CA TYR A 172 -24.86 -6.60 -8.54
C TYR A 172 -23.85 -7.70 -8.23
N VAL A 173 -24.26 -8.96 -8.24
CA VAL A 173 -23.39 -10.12 -7.98
C VAL A 173 -22.10 -10.12 -8.81
N PRO A 174 -22.13 -9.81 -10.13
CA PRO A 174 -20.91 -9.69 -10.93
C PRO A 174 -19.93 -8.60 -10.44
N ASP A 175 -20.41 -7.53 -9.78
CA ASP A 175 -19.58 -6.44 -9.30
C ASP A 175 -18.79 -6.81 -8.02
N VAL A 176 -19.22 -7.85 -7.31
CA VAL A 176 -18.50 -8.37 -6.15
C VAL A 176 -17.05 -8.70 -6.50
N ILE A 177 -16.82 -9.36 -7.63
CA ILE A 177 -15.46 -9.73 -8.08
C ILE A 177 -14.66 -8.47 -8.41
N THR A 178 -15.27 -7.48 -9.09
CA THR A 178 -14.63 -6.20 -9.41
C THR A 178 -14.21 -5.45 -8.14
N ILE A 179 -15.11 -5.37 -7.16
CA ILE A 179 -14.84 -4.71 -5.88
C ILE A 179 -13.71 -5.42 -5.13
N LEU A 180 -13.77 -6.75 -5.01
CA LEU A 180 -12.74 -7.55 -4.36
C LEU A 180 -11.38 -7.37 -5.03
N ALA A 181 -11.31 -7.52 -6.35
CA ALA A 181 -10.08 -7.34 -7.12
C ALA A 181 -9.51 -5.93 -6.96
N SER A 182 -10.38 -4.90 -6.93
CA SER A 182 -9.97 -3.51 -6.80
C SER A 182 -9.33 -3.19 -5.44
N LEU A 183 -9.68 -3.89 -4.37
CA LEU A 183 -9.04 -3.72 -3.05
C LEU A 183 -7.62 -4.28 -3.01
N TYR A 184 -7.29 -5.20 -3.92
CA TYR A 184 -5.94 -5.75 -4.09
C TYR A 184 -5.34 -6.29 -2.77
N PHE A 185 -6.11 -7.11 -2.06
CA PHE A 185 -5.65 -7.73 -0.82
C PHE A 185 -4.84 -9.00 -1.07
N ILE A 186 -3.97 -9.34 -0.14
CA ILE A 186 -3.18 -10.58 -0.15
C ILE A 186 -3.60 -11.44 1.05
N LEU A 187 -3.99 -12.69 0.77
CA LEU A 187 -4.47 -13.61 1.82
C LEU A 187 -3.44 -13.85 2.91
N GLY A 188 -2.17 -14.02 2.56
CA GLY A 188 -1.10 -14.19 3.54
C GLY A 188 -0.88 -12.98 4.47
N ASP A 189 -1.20 -11.77 4.01
CA ASP A 189 -1.18 -10.56 4.84
C ASP A 189 -2.42 -10.46 5.75
N ILE A 190 -3.54 -11.08 5.35
CA ILE A 190 -4.76 -11.12 6.18
C ILE A 190 -4.62 -12.15 7.30
N ASP A 191 -4.13 -13.33 6.99
CA ASP A 191 -4.09 -14.52 7.87
C ASP A 191 -2.75 -14.69 8.62
N ARG A 192 -1.96 -13.71 8.80
CA ARG A 192 -0.65 -13.65 9.44
C ARG A 192 -0.50 -14.44 10.75
#